data_48ce78a43d936f6854e7b498cb1ad3d2
#
_entry.id   48ce78a43d936f6854e7b498cb1ad3d2
#
_cell.length_a   1.000
_cell.length_b   1.000
_cell.length_c   1.000
_cell.angle_alpha   90.00
_cell.angle_beta   90.00
_cell.angle_gamma   90.00
#
_symmetry.space_group_name_H-M   'P 1'
#
loop_
_entity.id
_entity.type
_entity.pdbx_description
1 polymer ?
#
loop_
_entity_poly.entity_id
_entity_poly.type
_entity_poly.pdbx_seq_one_letter_code
_entity_poly.pdbx_strand_id
1 'polypeptide(L)'
;MNIKSTWVVFLTLLFFIPFAPSLAADSSGTSMPPMQAIAAAIKKVAFSPSSSTPAKNDLKEHIAEQQEAIVFTAPPRETPEQGMEIYKPVAEFLSKTIGERVVYKHPGTWGVYRTEMLKGGYDIVFDGPHFNSYRMEKLSHNILVKMPERFEFAVIVLKEQKISTVAQMAGRTFCAHAPPNLGTLVLLSQFDNPSRQPVIISTNGWDNIYAGVASGKCLGGVVPVANLKKYDRAGNMKVVLKTQAMPNQAFSAGPRLSAEDQTKIAQALLSPDAAGPTAKLRAAYKVGDSFALANNQEYRGLAEFLRNEWGYY
;
A
#
# COMPACT_ATOMS: atom_id res chain seq x y z
N MET A 1 -49.96 -49.82 10.51
CA MET A 1 -49.67 -50.97 9.64
C MET A 1 -48.32 -50.73 8.97
N ASN A 2 -47.34 -51.52 9.38
CA ASN A 2 -45.99 -51.75 8.89
C ASN A 2 -45.04 -50.58 8.54
N ILE A 3 -44.21 -50.33 9.51
CA ILE A 3 -42.89 -49.68 9.46
C ILE A 3 -41.89 -50.67 8.83
N LYS A 4 -41.23 -50.32 7.75
CA LYS A 4 -40.00 -51.00 7.29
C LYS A 4 -38.79 -50.11 7.53
N SER A 5 -38.03 -50.48 8.55
CA SER A 5 -36.72 -49.95 8.89
C SER A 5 -35.68 -50.52 7.92
N THR A 6 -34.97 -49.65 7.20
CA THR A 6 -33.82 -50.04 6.37
C THR A 6 -32.54 -49.59 7.07
N TRP A 7 -31.77 -50.55 7.56
CA TRP A 7 -30.44 -50.34 8.12
C TRP A 7 -29.44 -50.18 6.99
N VAL A 8 -28.75 -49.06 6.96
CA VAL A 8 -27.57 -48.85 6.11
C VAL A 8 -26.33 -49.19 6.95
N VAL A 9 -25.63 -50.21 6.56
CA VAL A 9 -24.36 -50.66 7.15
C VAL A 9 -23.25 -49.79 6.54
N PHE A 10 -22.58 -48.98 7.38
CA PHE A 10 -21.33 -48.31 6.99
C PHE A 10 -20.17 -49.30 7.08
N LEU A 11 -19.59 -49.63 5.94
CA LEU A 11 -18.37 -50.41 5.83
C LEU A 11 -17.18 -49.47 5.97
N THR A 12 -16.49 -49.48 7.13
CA THR A 12 -15.23 -48.75 7.35
C THR A 12 -14.08 -49.51 6.69
N LEU A 13 -13.56 -48.99 5.59
CA LEU A 13 -12.30 -49.46 4.99
C LEU A 13 -11.11 -48.84 5.76
N LEU A 14 -10.44 -49.69 6.51
CA LEU A 14 -9.12 -49.41 7.11
C LEU A 14 -8.05 -49.53 5.99
N PHE A 15 -7.46 -48.39 5.61
CA PHE A 15 -6.25 -48.40 4.79
C PHE A 15 -5.01 -48.65 5.69
N PHE A 16 -4.42 -49.84 5.57
CA PHE A 16 -3.10 -50.14 6.08
C PHE A 16 -2.03 -49.50 5.17
N ILE A 17 -1.24 -48.57 5.72
CA ILE A 17 -0.04 -48.04 5.08
C ILE A 17 1.15 -48.92 5.54
N PRO A 18 1.88 -49.58 4.63
CA PRO A 18 3.06 -50.36 5.03
C PRO A 18 4.22 -49.43 5.36
N PHE A 19 4.81 -49.62 6.54
CA PHE A 19 6.07 -49.02 6.98
C PHE A 19 7.22 -49.58 6.12
N ALA A 20 7.95 -48.73 5.41
CA ALA A 20 9.21 -49.10 4.76
C ALA A 20 10.36 -49.00 5.76
N PRO A 21 11.33 -49.98 5.74
CA PRO A 21 12.44 -49.99 6.67
C PRO A 21 13.47 -48.90 6.29
N SER A 22 13.98 -48.24 7.32
CA SER A 22 15.11 -47.32 7.31
C SER A 22 16.35 -48.00 6.76
N LEU A 23 16.88 -47.48 5.65
CA LEU A 23 18.25 -47.82 5.20
C LEU A 23 19.27 -47.05 6.04
N ALA A 24 20.12 -47.77 6.68
CA ALA A 24 21.29 -47.27 7.42
C ALA A 24 22.20 -46.46 6.48
N ALA A 25 22.56 -45.25 6.88
CA ALA A 25 23.55 -44.45 6.18
C ALA A 25 24.93 -45.02 6.44
N ASP A 26 25.59 -45.39 5.35
CA ASP A 26 26.99 -45.83 5.35
C ASP A 26 27.88 -44.59 5.55
N SER A 27 28.69 -44.63 6.61
CA SER A 27 29.64 -43.57 6.96
C SER A 27 30.94 -43.78 6.16
N SER A 28 31.00 -43.26 4.92
CA SER A 28 32.27 -43.09 4.22
C SER A 28 32.87 -41.74 4.61
N GLY A 29 33.85 -41.76 5.44
CA GLY A 29 34.64 -40.62 5.89
C GLY A 29 35.32 -39.90 4.75
N THR A 30 34.89 -38.69 4.50
CA THR A 30 35.65 -37.71 3.72
C THR A 30 36.52 -36.92 4.72
N SER A 31 37.81 -37.32 4.82
CA SER A 31 38.80 -36.60 5.59
C SER A 31 38.99 -35.19 5.03
N MET A 32 38.73 -34.17 5.84
CA MET A 32 39.13 -32.79 5.54
C MET A 32 40.66 -32.71 5.38
N PRO A 33 41.16 -32.01 4.37
CA PRO A 33 42.62 -31.79 4.24
C PRO A 33 43.09 -30.89 5.40
N PRO A 34 44.31 -31.12 5.92
CA PRO A 34 44.84 -30.38 7.06
C PRO A 34 45.01 -28.90 6.73
N MET A 35 44.68 -28.03 7.68
CA MET A 35 44.73 -26.56 7.60
C MET A 35 46.04 -25.96 7.06
N GLN A 36 47.11 -26.72 6.94
CA GLN A 36 48.39 -26.27 6.36
C GLN A 36 48.36 -26.11 4.84
N ALA A 37 47.44 -26.76 4.12
CA ALA A 37 47.35 -26.64 2.65
C ALA A 37 46.65 -25.32 2.21
N ILE A 38 45.87 -24.68 3.06
CA ILE A 38 45.18 -23.42 2.75
C ILE A 38 46.15 -22.21 2.87
N ALA A 39 47.16 -22.29 3.75
CA ALA A 39 48.13 -21.21 3.93
C ALA A 39 49.11 -21.06 2.74
N ALA A 40 49.31 -22.11 1.94
CA ALA A 40 50.23 -22.08 0.78
C ALA A 40 49.59 -21.50 -0.49
N ALA A 41 48.26 -21.51 -0.59
CA ALA A 41 47.53 -20.97 -1.75
C ALA A 41 47.38 -19.44 -1.73
N ILE A 42 47.50 -18.82 -0.55
CA ILE A 42 47.33 -17.37 -0.38
C ILE A 42 48.59 -16.57 -0.74
N LYS A 43 49.75 -17.24 -0.87
CA LYS A 43 51.05 -16.58 -1.13
C LYS A 43 51.38 -16.29 -2.60
N LYS A 44 50.49 -16.52 -3.54
CA LYS A 44 50.73 -16.33 -5.00
C LYS A 44 49.80 -15.34 -5.70
N VAL A 45 49.06 -14.52 -4.98
CA VAL A 45 48.42 -13.35 -5.59
C VAL A 45 49.36 -12.16 -5.34
N ALA A 46 50.25 -11.92 -6.27
CA ALA A 46 51.03 -10.71 -6.31
C ALA A 46 50.09 -9.55 -6.61
N PHE A 47 49.81 -8.76 -5.59
CA PHE A 47 49.16 -7.46 -5.73
C PHE A 47 50.15 -6.53 -6.42
N SER A 48 49.99 -6.31 -7.72
CA SER A 48 50.63 -5.16 -8.39
C SER A 48 49.92 -3.89 -7.90
N PRO A 49 50.64 -2.96 -7.27
CA PRO A 49 50.03 -1.67 -6.95
C PRO A 49 49.87 -0.91 -8.28
N SER A 50 48.68 -0.94 -8.86
CA SER A 50 48.27 0.05 -9.85
C SER A 50 48.10 1.38 -9.12
N SER A 51 49.11 2.21 -9.20
CA SER A 51 49.09 3.58 -8.72
C SER A 51 48.27 4.45 -9.66
N SER A 52 46.95 4.43 -9.47
CA SER A 52 46.06 5.53 -9.90
C SER A 52 45.37 6.03 -8.65
N THR A 53 45.98 7.02 -8.00
CA THR A 53 45.27 7.88 -7.03
C THR A 53 44.12 8.52 -7.79
N PRO A 54 42.85 8.30 -7.42
CA PRO A 54 41.73 8.99 -8.06
C PRO A 54 41.95 10.50 -7.89
N ALA A 55 41.83 11.25 -8.98
CA ALA A 55 41.94 12.70 -8.93
C ALA A 55 40.96 13.23 -7.88
N LYS A 56 41.35 14.28 -7.11
CA LYS A 56 40.50 14.90 -6.08
C LYS A 56 39.14 15.36 -6.60
N ASN A 57 38.99 15.49 -7.91
CA ASN A 57 37.73 15.82 -8.59
C ASN A 57 36.78 14.63 -8.66
N ASP A 58 37.29 13.39 -8.94
CA ASP A 58 36.45 12.18 -9.00
C ASP A 58 35.87 11.84 -7.62
N LEU A 59 36.63 12.13 -6.54
CA LEU A 59 36.14 11.94 -5.17
C LEU A 59 35.07 12.99 -4.81
N LYS A 60 35.20 14.23 -5.29
CA LYS A 60 34.16 15.26 -5.09
C LYS A 60 32.92 15.00 -5.93
N GLU A 61 33.06 14.49 -7.14
CA GLU A 61 31.90 14.05 -7.96
C GLU A 61 31.24 12.82 -7.35
N HIS A 62 31.97 11.82 -6.89
CA HIS A 62 31.42 10.68 -6.17
C HIS A 62 30.76 11.04 -4.83
N ILE A 63 31.30 12.02 -4.10
CA ILE A 63 30.67 12.53 -2.87
C ILE A 63 29.43 13.37 -3.20
N ALA A 64 29.44 14.11 -4.30
CA ALA A 64 28.26 14.84 -4.78
C ALA A 64 27.17 13.91 -5.36
N GLU A 65 27.55 12.79 -5.96
CA GLU A 65 26.61 11.69 -6.35
C GLU A 65 26.04 10.96 -5.14
N GLN A 66 26.72 10.96 -3.99
CA GLN A 66 26.25 10.42 -2.71
C GLN A 66 25.49 11.43 -1.86
N GLN A 67 25.24 12.64 -2.32
CA GLN A 67 24.19 13.46 -1.70
C GLN A 67 22.89 12.69 -1.91
N GLU A 68 22.41 12.06 -0.82
CA GLU A 68 21.25 11.19 -0.82
C GLU A 68 20.07 11.91 -1.48
N ALA A 69 19.70 11.43 -2.66
CA ALA A 69 18.59 12.01 -3.40
C ALA A 69 17.35 12.08 -2.51
N ILE A 70 16.58 13.13 -2.65
CA ILE A 70 15.26 13.25 -2.04
C ILE A 70 14.36 12.15 -2.64
N VAL A 71 13.85 11.27 -1.80
CA VAL A 71 13.03 10.14 -2.23
C VAL A 71 11.56 10.53 -2.29
N PHE A 72 11.01 10.57 -3.50
CA PHE A 72 9.58 10.67 -3.72
C PHE A 72 8.98 9.28 -3.94
N THR A 73 7.84 9.00 -3.30
CA THR A 73 7.12 7.72 -3.47
C THR A 73 5.60 7.88 -3.45
N ALA A 74 4.92 6.81 -3.82
CA ALA A 74 3.50 6.58 -3.62
C ALA A 74 3.29 5.11 -3.22
N PRO A 75 2.18 4.74 -2.57
CA PRO A 75 1.86 3.34 -2.28
C PRO A 75 1.83 2.48 -3.55
N PRO A 76 2.15 1.17 -3.47
CA PRO A 76 2.19 0.26 -4.62
C PRO A 76 0.77 -0.17 -5.07
N ARG A 77 -0.02 0.78 -5.55
CA ARG A 77 -1.35 0.54 -6.15
C ARG A 77 -1.24 0.15 -7.61
N GLU A 78 -0.21 0.65 -8.27
CA GLU A 78 0.16 0.44 -9.67
C GLU A 78 1.32 -0.55 -9.76
N THR A 79 1.57 -1.12 -10.96
CA THR A 79 2.81 -1.87 -11.20
C THR A 79 4.03 -0.92 -11.18
N PRO A 80 5.27 -1.43 -11.00
CA PRO A 80 6.46 -0.59 -11.04
C PRO A 80 6.56 0.27 -12.31
N GLU A 81 6.21 -0.29 -13.47
CA GLU A 81 6.25 0.38 -14.77
C GLU A 81 5.20 1.51 -14.83
N GLN A 82 3.97 1.22 -14.41
CA GLN A 82 2.89 2.20 -14.34
C GLN A 82 3.23 3.32 -13.33
N GLY A 83 3.79 2.95 -12.18
CA GLY A 83 4.24 3.91 -11.16
C GLY A 83 5.32 4.84 -11.71
N MET A 84 6.32 4.30 -12.43
CA MET A 84 7.33 5.12 -13.11
C MET A 84 6.69 6.07 -14.13
N GLU A 85 5.74 5.59 -14.92
CA GLU A 85 5.05 6.41 -15.91
C GLU A 85 4.26 7.58 -15.29
N ILE A 86 3.61 7.34 -14.16
CA ILE A 86 2.76 8.31 -13.46
C ILE A 86 3.59 9.31 -12.65
N TYR A 87 4.56 8.84 -11.87
CA TYR A 87 5.19 9.63 -10.82
C TYR A 87 6.58 10.16 -11.19
N LYS A 88 7.31 9.57 -12.15
CA LYS A 88 8.62 10.09 -12.58
C LYS A 88 8.54 11.52 -13.12
N PRO A 89 7.55 11.91 -13.97
CA PRO A 89 7.42 13.30 -14.41
C PRO A 89 7.21 14.29 -13.26
N VAL A 90 6.52 13.86 -12.21
CA VAL A 90 6.33 14.65 -10.98
C VAL A 90 7.67 14.83 -10.24
N ALA A 91 8.45 13.74 -10.07
CA ALA A 91 9.77 13.82 -9.44
C ALA A 91 10.72 14.77 -10.19
N GLU A 92 10.75 14.71 -11.52
CA GLU A 92 11.55 15.59 -12.36
C GLU A 92 11.12 17.06 -12.24
N PHE A 93 9.83 17.31 -12.15
CA PHE A 93 9.28 18.64 -11.91
C PHE A 93 9.69 19.17 -10.54
N LEU A 94 9.55 18.36 -9.48
CA LEU A 94 9.96 18.73 -8.12
C LEU A 94 11.46 18.97 -8.02
N SER A 95 12.29 18.15 -8.71
CA SER A 95 13.74 18.38 -8.79
C SER A 95 14.08 19.78 -9.31
N LYS A 96 13.42 20.20 -10.40
CA LYS A 96 13.62 21.53 -10.98
C LYS A 96 13.14 22.64 -10.05
N THR A 97 12.07 22.37 -9.29
CA THR A 97 11.46 23.35 -8.37
C THR A 97 12.38 23.69 -7.20
N ILE A 98 13.01 22.69 -6.58
CA ILE A 98 13.85 22.92 -5.39
C ILE A 98 15.35 22.99 -5.70
N GLY A 99 15.76 22.64 -6.93
CA GLY A 99 17.17 22.61 -7.33
C GLY A 99 17.96 21.42 -6.77
N GLU A 100 17.27 20.42 -6.19
CA GLU A 100 17.86 19.20 -5.66
C GLU A 100 17.38 17.98 -6.45
N ARG A 101 18.15 16.88 -6.37
CA ARG A 101 17.78 15.63 -7.05
C ARG A 101 16.64 14.95 -6.32
N VAL A 102 15.43 14.97 -6.89
CA VAL A 102 14.26 14.20 -6.44
C VAL A 102 14.10 12.97 -7.35
N VAL A 103 14.04 11.78 -6.78
CA VAL A 103 13.85 10.53 -7.52
C VAL A 103 12.58 9.81 -7.07
N TYR A 104 11.78 9.38 -8.03
CA TYR A 104 10.66 8.48 -7.72
C TYR A 104 11.18 7.07 -7.47
N LYS A 105 10.81 6.49 -6.34
CA LYS A 105 11.10 5.11 -5.96
C LYS A 105 9.80 4.35 -5.75
N HIS A 106 9.54 3.37 -6.63
CA HIS A 106 8.42 2.45 -6.43
C HIS A 106 8.74 1.47 -5.30
N PRO A 107 7.89 1.31 -4.29
CA PRO A 107 8.20 0.50 -3.10
C PRO A 107 8.12 -1.01 -3.33
N GLY A 108 7.67 -1.47 -4.49
CA GLY A 108 7.50 -2.88 -4.83
C GLY A 108 6.27 -3.50 -4.19
N THR A 109 6.22 -3.61 -2.87
CA THR A 109 5.13 -4.23 -2.12
C THR A 109 4.62 -3.36 -0.98
N TRP A 110 3.41 -3.62 -0.50
CA TRP A 110 2.85 -2.97 0.69
C TRP A 110 3.70 -3.20 1.94
N GLY A 111 4.33 -4.37 2.08
CA GLY A 111 5.22 -4.66 3.21
C GLY A 111 6.47 -3.81 3.19
N VAL A 112 7.12 -3.65 2.03
CA VAL A 112 8.29 -2.77 1.87
C VAL A 112 7.88 -1.32 2.07
N TYR A 113 6.77 -0.88 1.45
CA TYR A 113 6.24 0.47 1.63
C TYR A 113 6.08 0.85 3.10
N ARG A 114 5.42 -0.01 3.87
CA ARG A 114 5.24 0.18 5.31
C ARG A 114 6.58 0.24 6.04
N THR A 115 7.47 -0.73 5.81
CA THR A 115 8.75 -0.83 6.51
C THR A 115 9.61 0.42 6.28
N GLU A 116 9.70 0.88 5.04
CA GLU A 116 10.44 2.10 4.70
C GLU A 116 9.76 3.36 5.23
N MET A 117 8.43 3.43 5.21
CA MET A 117 7.68 4.52 5.82
C MET A 117 7.97 4.63 7.32
N LEU A 118 7.91 3.51 8.06
CA LEU A 118 8.17 3.50 9.51
C LEU A 118 9.59 3.94 9.88
N LYS A 119 10.55 3.75 8.97
CA LYS A 119 11.95 4.22 9.13
C LYS A 119 12.14 5.69 8.73
N GLY A 120 11.11 6.36 8.20
CA GLY A 120 11.26 7.69 7.62
C GLY A 120 12.02 7.71 6.29
N GLY A 121 12.07 6.60 5.56
CA GLY A 121 12.83 6.43 4.32
C GLY A 121 12.22 7.12 3.08
N TYR A 122 11.15 7.90 3.24
CA TYR A 122 10.51 8.66 2.17
C TYR A 122 10.39 10.13 2.54
N ASP A 123 10.88 10.99 1.68
CA ASP A 123 10.93 12.43 1.92
C ASP A 123 9.69 13.16 1.40
N ILE A 124 9.21 12.79 0.22
CA ILE A 124 7.98 13.29 -0.39
C ILE A 124 7.09 12.12 -0.69
N VAL A 125 5.80 12.21 -0.35
CA VAL A 125 4.87 11.10 -0.57
C VAL A 125 3.54 11.64 -1.09
N PHE A 126 2.99 10.98 -2.13
CA PHE A 126 1.61 11.17 -2.55
C PHE A 126 0.76 9.99 -2.08
N ASP A 127 -0.14 10.21 -1.10
CA ASP A 127 -0.85 9.11 -0.45
C ASP A 127 -2.24 9.48 0.07
N GLY A 128 -2.97 8.45 0.53
CA GLY A 128 -4.27 8.57 1.16
C GLY A 128 -4.24 9.26 2.51
N PRO A 129 -5.40 9.77 2.97
CA PRO A 129 -5.45 10.64 4.14
C PRO A 129 -5.01 9.97 5.45
N HIS A 130 -5.30 8.69 5.65
CA HIS A 130 -4.90 7.95 6.84
C HIS A 130 -3.37 7.76 6.94
N PHE A 131 -2.70 7.51 5.83
CA PHE A 131 -1.24 7.44 5.79
C PHE A 131 -0.58 8.81 5.95
N ASN A 132 -1.15 9.85 5.34
CA ASN A 132 -0.67 11.22 5.52
C ASN A 132 -0.84 11.68 6.96
N SER A 133 -1.97 11.35 7.62
CA SER A 133 -2.16 11.57 9.05
C SER A 133 -1.09 10.88 9.88
N TYR A 134 -0.81 9.60 9.58
CA TYR A 134 0.24 8.86 10.29
C TYR A 134 1.63 9.52 10.15
N ARG A 135 2.01 9.91 8.92
CA ARG A 135 3.29 10.60 8.69
C ARG A 135 3.37 11.93 9.40
N MET A 136 2.29 12.69 9.40
CA MET A 136 2.19 13.95 10.12
C MET A 136 2.38 13.74 11.63
N GLU A 137 1.68 12.77 12.21
CA GLU A 137 1.65 12.56 13.66
C GLU A 137 2.90 11.85 14.20
N LYS A 138 3.52 10.97 13.41
CA LYS A 138 4.62 10.09 13.86
C LYS A 138 5.97 10.39 13.21
N LEU A 139 5.99 11.01 12.04
CA LEU A 139 7.20 11.18 11.23
C LEU A 139 7.46 12.66 10.87
N SER A 140 6.75 13.60 11.51
CA SER A 140 6.92 15.03 11.32
C SER A 140 6.78 15.51 9.87
N HIS A 141 5.95 14.86 9.06
CA HIS A 141 5.61 15.35 7.74
C HIS A 141 4.62 16.51 7.81
N ASN A 142 4.75 17.43 6.86
CA ASN A 142 3.74 18.45 6.57
C ASN A 142 2.95 18.06 5.32
N ILE A 143 1.64 18.25 5.35
CA ILE A 143 0.77 17.99 4.21
C ILE A 143 0.67 19.27 3.40
N LEU A 144 1.06 19.22 2.13
CA LEU A 144 1.31 20.40 1.31
C LEU A 144 0.11 20.76 0.43
N VAL A 145 -0.23 19.84 -0.47
CA VAL A 145 -1.35 20.01 -1.41
C VAL A 145 -2.13 18.72 -1.54
N LYS A 146 -3.41 18.82 -1.83
CA LYS A 146 -4.34 17.68 -1.90
C LYS A 146 -5.20 17.72 -3.17
N MET A 147 -5.81 16.59 -3.48
CA MET A 147 -6.93 16.56 -4.41
C MET A 147 -8.09 17.37 -3.83
N PRO A 148 -8.76 18.24 -4.62
CA PRO A 148 -9.74 19.18 -4.11
C PRO A 148 -11.03 18.52 -3.61
N GLU A 149 -11.44 17.37 -4.20
CA GLU A 149 -12.68 16.71 -3.86
C GLU A 149 -12.59 16.04 -2.48
N ARG A 150 -13.71 16.06 -1.76
CA ARG A 150 -13.84 15.33 -0.49
C ARG A 150 -13.99 13.83 -0.76
N PHE A 151 -13.42 13.01 0.13
CA PHE A 151 -13.43 11.56 0.03
C PHE A 151 -14.45 10.97 1.00
N GLU A 152 -15.50 10.38 0.47
CA GLU A 152 -16.58 9.73 1.23
C GLU A 152 -16.77 8.31 0.75
N PHE A 153 -17.01 7.38 1.67
CA PHE A 153 -17.35 5.99 1.35
C PHE A 153 -18.80 5.67 1.72
N ALA A 154 -19.39 4.78 0.94
CA ALA A 154 -20.67 4.15 1.22
C ALA A 154 -20.48 2.64 1.39
N VAL A 155 -21.01 2.11 2.48
CA VAL A 155 -21.20 0.67 2.70
C VAL A 155 -22.56 0.32 2.11
N ILE A 156 -22.56 -0.56 1.12
CA ILE A 156 -23.74 -0.89 0.31
C ILE A 156 -24.12 -2.37 0.44
N VAL A 157 -25.41 -2.63 0.36
CA VAL A 157 -26.01 -3.96 0.19
C VAL A 157 -27.12 -3.89 -0.86
N LEU A 158 -27.57 -5.02 -1.40
CA LEU A 158 -28.78 -5.02 -2.24
C LEU A 158 -29.99 -4.53 -1.46
N LYS A 159 -30.89 -3.82 -2.13
CA LYS A 159 -32.06 -3.14 -1.54
C LYS A 159 -33.03 -4.09 -0.84
N GLU A 160 -33.17 -5.28 -1.38
CA GLU A 160 -34.03 -6.35 -0.83
C GLU A 160 -33.44 -7.02 0.42
N GLN A 161 -32.15 -6.84 0.69
CA GLN A 161 -31.53 -7.38 1.90
C GLN A 161 -32.09 -6.69 3.16
N LYS A 162 -32.46 -7.51 4.16
CA LYS A 162 -32.95 -7.03 5.46
C LYS A 162 -31.79 -6.61 6.39
N ILE A 163 -30.81 -5.87 5.83
CA ILE A 163 -29.65 -5.33 6.54
C ILE A 163 -29.85 -3.83 6.70
N SER A 164 -29.85 -3.33 7.92
CA SER A 164 -30.02 -1.90 8.22
C SER A 164 -28.86 -1.31 9.00
N THR A 165 -27.98 -2.17 9.58
CA THR A 165 -26.82 -1.75 10.35
C THR A 165 -25.59 -2.53 9.94
N VAL A 166 -24.41 -1.94 10.13
CA VAL A 166 -23.13 -2.60 9.86
C VAL A 166 -22.93 -3.83 10.75
N ALA A 167 -23.40 -3.79 12.00
CA ALA A 167 -23.30 -4.91 12.96
C ALA A 167 -23.95 -6.21 12.43
N GLN A 168 -24.97 -6.12 11.58
CA GLN A 168 -25.63 -7.28 10.96
C GLN A 168 -24.78 -7.96 9.88
N MET A 169 -23.65 -7.35 9.51
CA MET A 169 -22.70 -7.88 8.53
C MET A 169 -21.61 -8.76 9.17
N ALA A 170 -21.62 -8.92 10.50
CA ALA A 170 -20.65 -9.70 11.25
C ALA A 170 -20.47 -11.11 10.66
N GLY A 171 -19.22 -11.48 10.34
CA GLY A 171 -18.86 -12.78 9.79
C GLY A 171 -19.37 -13.07 8.35
N ARG A 172 -20.03 -12.11 7.70
CA ARG A 172 -20.56 -12.28 6.33
C ARG A 172 -19.53 -11.84 5.29
N THR A 173 -19.65 -12.33 4.07
CA THR A 173 -18.75 -11.97 2.96
C THR A 173 -18.97 -10.56 2.46
N PHE A 174 -17.88 -9.83 2.24
CA PHE A 174 -17.89 -8.43 1.86
C PHE A 174 -16.89 -8.15 0.75
N CYS A 175 -17.34 -7.62 -0.38
CA CYS A 175 -16.46 -7.23 -1.48
C CYS A 175 -15.83 -5.87 -1.18
N ALA A 176 -14.50 -5.83 -1.12
CA ALA A 176 -13.75 -4.60 -0.88
C ALA A 176 -12.30 -4.74 -1.37
N HIS A 177 -11.61 -3.63 -1.53
CA HIS A 177 -10.15 -3.69 -1.66
C HIS A 177 -9.55 -4.28 -0.38
N ALA A 178 -8.44 -5.03 -0.51
CA ALA A 178 -7.73 -5.51 0.66
C ALA A 178 -7.26 -4.35 1.57
N PRO A 179 -7.18 -4.54 2.89
CA PRO A 179 -6.43 -3.62 3.74
C PRO A 179 -5.00 -3.42 3.20
N PRO A 180 -4.43 -2.24 3.33
CA PRO A 180 -4.88 -1.09 4.11
C PRO A 180 -5.71 -0.06 3.32
N ASN A 181 -6.61 -0.46 2.44
CA ASN A 181 -7.50 0.48 1.76
C ASN A 181 -8.42 1.19 2.76
N LEU A 182 -8.48 2.53 2.70
CA LEU A 182 -9.22 3.34 3.67
C LEU A 182 -10.70 2.96 3.77
N GLY A 183 -11.38 2.72 2.64
CA GLY A 183 -12.79 2.31 2.66
C GLY A 183 -13.02 1.02 3.44
N THR A 184 -12.11 0.06 3.27
CA THR A 184 -12.14 -1.21 4.00
C THR A 184 -11.84 -0.99 5.49
N LEU A 185 -10.83 -0.18 5.82
CA LEU A 185 -10.50 0.12 7.21
C LEU A 185 -11.64 0.84 7.93
N VAL A 186 -12.32 1.77 7.26
CA VAL A 186 -13.52 2.43 7.81
C VAL A 186 -14.63 1.43 8.11
N LEU A 187 -14.86 0.44 7.24
CA LEU A 187 -15.82 -0.63 7.51
C LEU A 187 -15.38 -1.46 8.73
N LEU A 188 -14.13 -1.92 8.74
CA LEU A 188 -13.60 -2.79 9.80
C LEU A 188 -13.57 -2.08 11.17
N SER A 189 -13.35 -0.77 11.20
CA SER A 189 -13.37 0.05 12.42
C SER A 189 -14.76 0.16 13.08
N GLN A 190 -15.83 -0.24 12.38
CA GLN A 190 -17.18 -0.28 12.96
C GLN A 190 -17.39 -1.50 13.89
N PHE A 191 -16.40 -2.35 14.03
CA PHE A 191 -16.47 -3.56 14.85
C PHE A 191 -15.41 -3.49 15.96
N ASP A 192 -15.84 -3.29 17.19
CA ASP A 192 -14.96 -3.24 18.37
C ASP A 192 -14.20 -4.56 18.59
N ASN A 193 -14.83 -5.67 18.21
CA ASN A 193 -14.22 -7.00 18.29
C ASN A 193 -13.84 -7.48 16.88
N PRO A 194 -12.52 -7.63 16.56
CA PRO A 194 -12.05 -8.09 15.26
C PRO A 194 -12.63 -9.45 14.82
N SER A 195 -12.95 -10.35 15.74
CA SER A 195 -13.54 -11.66 15.38
C SER A 195 -14.98 -11.55 14.88
N ARG A 196 -15.62 -10.39 15.04
CA ARG A 196 -16.95 -10.09 14.46
C ARG A 196 -16.89 -9.36 13.14
N GLN A 197 -15.69 -8.98 12.67
CA GLN A 197 -15.55 -8.31 11.39
C GLN A 197 -16.08 -9.17 10.23
N PRO A 198 -16.56 -8.54 9.15
CA PRO A 198 -16.92 -9.27 7.94
C PRO A 198 -15.69 -9.90 7.28
N VAL A 199 -15.91 -10.97 6.54
CA VAL A 199 -14.87 -11.63 5.73
C VAL A 199 -14.67 -10.83 4.44
N ILE A 200 -13.52 -10.19 4.29
CA ILE A 200 -13.20 -9.39 3.11
C ILE A 200 -12.82 -10.31 1.93
N ILE A 201 -13.64 -10.26 0.90
CA ILE A 201 -13.30 -10.82 -0.41
C ILE A 201 -12.55 -9.73 -1.18
N SER A 202 -11.23 -9.87 -1.22
CA SER A 202 -10.37 -8.91 -1.92
C SER A 202 -10.78 -8.78 -3.39
N THR A 203 -11.19 -7.59 -3.77
CA THR A 203 -11.75 -7.29 -5.09
C THR A 203 -11.11 -6.01 -5.61
N ASN A 204 -10.42 -6.08 -6.75
CA ASN A 204 -9.81 -4.93 -7.38
C ASN A 204 -10.82 -4.21 -8.31
N GLY A 205 -10.84 -2.89 -8.24
CA GLY A 205 -11.77 -2.04 -9.00
C GLY A 205 -13.10 -1.79 -8.28
N TRP A 206 -13.50 -0.52 -8.22
CA TRP A 206 -14.75 -0.12 -7.56
C TRP A 206 -16.00 -0.63 -8.29
N ASP A 207 -15.93 -0.76 -9.61
CA ASP A 207 -16.94 -1.36 -10.49
C ASP A 207 -17.12 -2.85 -10.20
N ASN A 208 -16.02 -3.57 -10.02
CA ASN A 208 -16.04 -4.99 -9.67
C ASN A 208 -16.60 -5.24 -8.25
N ILE A 209 -16.30 -4.33 -7.30
CA ILE A 209 -16.91 -4.37 -5.96
C ILE A 209 -18.43 -4.21 -6.07
N TYR A 210 -18.90 -3.18 -6.81
CA TYR A 210 -20.30 -2.97 -7.06
C TYR A 210 -20.96 -4.19 -7.73
N ALA A 211 -20.35 -4.72 -8.79
CA ALA A 211 -20.84 -5.89 -9.51
C ALA A 211 -20.90 -7.15 -8.62
N GLY A 212 -19.93 -7.33 -7.73
CA GLY A 212 -19.92 -8.42 -6.75
C GLY A 212 -21.09 -8.39 -5.77
N VAL A 213 -21.51 -7.18 -5.35
CA VAL A 213 -22.72 -6.99 -4.53
C VAL A 213 -23.97 -7.21 -5.39
N ALA A 214 -24.04 -6.61 -6.58
CA ALA A 214 -25.18 -6.70 -7.48
C ALA A 214 -25.52 -8.14 -7.91
N SER A 215 -24.48 -8.97 -8.07
CA SER A 215 -24.64 -10.39 -8.41
C SER A 215 -24.91 -11.31 -7.20
N GLY A 216 -24.89 -10.78 -5.97
CA GLY A 216 -25.03 -11.58 -4.75
C GLY A 216 -23.79 -12.39 -4.37
N LYS A 217 -22.64 -12.22 -5.04
CA LYS A 217 -21.37 -12.84 -4.68
C LYS A 217 -20.93 -12.45 -3.27
N CYS A 218 -21.17 -11.19 -2.89
CA CYS A 218 -20.93 -10.65 -1.56
C CYS A 218 -22.24 -10.10 -0.99
N LEU A 219 -22.42 -10.22 0.33
CA LEU A 219 -23.56 -9.60 1.02
C LEU A 219 -23.55 -8.09 0.85
N GLY A 220 -22.38 -7.47 0.90
CA GLY A 220 -22.21 -6.05 0.76
C GLY A 220 -20.84 -5.68 0.21
N GLY A 221 -20.62 -4.38 0.05
CA GLY A 221 -19.36 -3.83 -0.43
C GLY A 221 -19.15 -2.40 0.08
N VAL A 222 -17.92 -1.91 -0.06
CA VAL A 222 -17.59 -0.51 0.23
C VAL A 222 -17.04 0.16 -1.02
N VAL A 223 -17.63 1.29 -1.39
CA VAL A 223 -17.25 2.07 -2.58
C VAL A 223 -17.26 3.57 -2.26
N PRO A 224 -16.47 4.39 -2.96
CA PRO A 224 -16.62 5.84 -2.89
C PRO A 224 -18.02 6.27 -3.32
N VAL A 225 -18.59 7.26 -2.62
CA VAL A 225 -19.94 7.77 -2.90
C VAL A 225 -20.08 8.27 -4.35
N ALA A 226 -19.03 8.91 -4.89
CA ALA A 226 -19.00 9.35 -6.27
C ALA A 226 -19.09 8.18 -7.27
N ASN A 227 -18.45 7.06 -6.95
CA ASN A 227 -18.50 5.85 -7.77
C ASN A 227 -19.87 5.16 -7.68
N LEU A 228 -20.47 5.11 -6.48
CA LEU A 228 -21.81 4.56 -6.30
C LEU A 228 -22.83 5.29 -7.17
N LYS A 229 -22.83 6.63 -7.16
CA LYS A 229 -23.71 7.45 -8.01
C LYS A 229 -23.58 7.13 -9.50
N LYS A 230 -22.35 6.78 -9.93
CA LYS A 230 -22.07 6.41 -11.32
C LYS A 230 -22.59 5.02 -11.67
N TYR A 231 -22.43 4.04 -10.75
CA TYR A 231 -22.72 2.63 -11.04
C TYR A 231 -24.18 2.27 -10.77
N ASP A 232 -24.78 2.79 -9.70
CA ASP A 232 -26.14 2.44 -9.26
C ASP A 232 -27.21 3.36 -9.84
N ARG A 233 -27.23 3.49 -11.16
CA ARG A 233 -28.24 4.29 -11.86
C ARG A 233 -29.66 3.74 -11.69
N ALA A 234 -29.79 2.43 -11.55
CA ALA A 234 -31.07 1.76 -11.35
C ALA A 234 -31.56 1.82 -9.88
N GLY A 235 -30.71 2.25 -8.94
CA GLY A 235 -31.06 2.34 -7.53
C GLY A 235 -31.27 0.99 -6.85
N ASN A 236 -30.48 -0.02 -7.23
CA ASN A 236 -30.57 -1.37 -6.69
C ASN A 236 -29.88 -1.52 -5.32
N MET A 237 -29.09 -0.55 -4.91
CA MET A 237 -28.35 -0.58 -3.67
C MET A 237 -29.03 0.23 -2.58
N LYS A 238 -28.85 -0.25 -1.34
CA LYS A 238 -29.13 0.48 -0.12
C LYS A 238 -27.81 0.82 0.57
N VAL A 239 -27.65 2.08 0.94
CA VAL A 239 -26.53 2.54 1.75
C VAL A 239 -26.85 2.26 3.21
N VAL A 240 -26.01 1.43 3.86
CA VAL A 240 -26.15 1.09 5.30
C VAL A 240 -25.34 2.03 6.17
N LEU A 241 -24.18 2.46 5.66
CA LEU A 241 -23.31 3.45 6.30
C LEU A 241 -22.74 4.37 5.23
N LYS A 242 -22.78 5.67 5.51
CA LYS A 242 -22.04 6.69 4.76
C LYS A 242 -21.06 7.35 5.72
N THR A 243 -19.78 7.44 5.32
CA THR A 243 -18.77 8.10 6.15
C THR A 243 -18.95 9.61 6.15
N GLN A 244 -18.35 10.27 7.13
CA GLN A 244 -18.10 11.70 7.02
C GLN A 244 -17.15 11.99 5.86
N ALA A 245 -17.25 13.21 5.34
CA ALA A 245 -16.37 13.68 4.28
C ALA A 245 -14.96 13.93 4.84
N MET A 246 -13.99 13.18 4.33
CA MET A 246 -12.57 13.28 4.67
C MET A 246 -11.81 14.08 3.62
N PRO A 247 -10.63 14.65 3.94
CA PRO A 247 -9.73 15.14 2.90
C PRO A 247 -9.30 13.98 1.99
N ASN A 248 -8.89 14.32 0.78
CA ASN A 248 -8.49 13.32 -0.22
C ASN A 248 -6.97 13.05 -0.17
N GLN A 249 -6.44 12.29 -1.14
CA GLN A 249 -5.01 12.06 -1.29
C GLN A 249 -4.26 13.38 -1.37
N ALA A 250 -3.07 13.40 -0.82
CA ALA A 250 -2.25 14.60 -0.75
C ALA A 250 -0.76 14.30 -0.90
N PHE A 251 -0.02 15.31 -1.31
CA PHE A 251 1.43 15.34 -1.16
C PHE A 251 1.77 15.76 0.26
N SER A 252 2.68 15.01 0.88
CA SER A 252 3.31 15.37 2.14
C SER A 252 4.81 15.36 2.01
N ALA A 253 5.50 16.19 2.80
CA ALA A 253 6.95 16.30 2.84
C ALA A 253 7.48 16.14 4.26
N GLY A 254 8.56 15.36 4.39
CA GLY A 254 9.22 15.04 5.65
C GLY A 254 10.24 16.09 6.07
N PRO A 255 10.84 15.92 7.27
CA PRO A 255 11.72 16.90 7.89
C PRO A 255 13.09 17.07 7.22
N ARG A 256 13.47 16.20 6.26
CA ARG A 256 14.69 16.38 5.46
C ARG A 256 14.59 17.55 4.49
N LEU A 257 13.38 17.92 4.07
CA LEU A 257 13.16 19.13 3.28
C LEU A 257 13.00 20.34 4.18
N SER A 258 13.68 21.42 3.82
CA SER A 258 13.54 22.71 4.51
C SER A 258 12.10 23.25 4.40
N ALA A 259 11.69 24.10 5.32
CA ALA A 259 10.38 24.75 5.23
C ALA A 259 10.23 25.61 3.96
N GLU A 260 11.35 26.15 3.47
CA GLU A 260 11.40 26.91 2.22
C GLU A 260 11.11 25.99 1.02
N ASP A 261 11.76 24.83 0.93
CA ASP A 261 11.55 23.87 -0.15
C ASP A 261 10.16 23.26 -0.13
N GLN A 262 9.62 22.95 1.06
CA GLN A 262 8.23 22.52 1.22
C GLN A 262 7.26 23.58 0.68
N THR A 263 7.53 24.86 0.93
CA THR A 263 6.72 25.97 0.41
C THR A 263 6.83 26.07 -1.11
N LYS A 264 8.06 25.98 -1.68
CA LYS A 264 8.29 25.96 -3.13
C LYS A 264 7.53 24.82 -3.81
N ILE A 265 7.60 23.61 -3.23
CA ILE A 265 6.88 22.43 -3.73
C ILE A 265 5.37 22.68 -3.74
N ALA A 266 4.81 23.20 -2.63
CA ALA A 266 3.38 23.49 -2.55
C ALA A 266 2.95 24.51 -3.61
N GLN A 267 3.69 25.61 -3.76
CA GLN A 267 3.41 26.65 -4.75
C GLN A 267 3.53 26.13 -6.18
N ALA A 268 4.57 25.34 -6.46
CA ALA A 268 4.76 24.75 -7.79
C ALA A 268 3.64 23.78 -8.16
N LEU A 269 3.21 22.90 -7.23
CA LEU A 269 2.12 21.95 -7.47
C LEU A 269 0.74 22.64 -7.64
N LEU A 270 0.58 23.87 -7.11
CA LEU A 270 -0.63 24.68 -7.28
C LEU A 270 -0.57 25.55 -8.55
N SER A 271 0.58 25.70 -9.15
CA SER A 271 0.78 26.55 -10.34
C SER A 271 0.31 25.88 -11.63
N PRO A 272 0.02 26.63 -12.69
CA PRO A 272 -0.28 26.08 -14.02
C PRO A 272 0.85 25.20 -14.58
N ASP A 273 2.10 25.42 -14.18
CA ASP A 273 3.28 24.67 -14.64
C ASP A 273 3.22 23.19 -14.22
N ALA A 274 2.49 22.87 -13.14
CA ALA A 274 2.25 21.50 -12.73
C ALA A 274 1.32 20.72 -13.66
N ALA A 275 0.58 21.38 -14.54
CA ALA A 275 -0.45 20.75 -15.37
C ALA A 275 0.08 19.58 -16.21
N GLY A 276 1.22 19.78 -16.90
CA GLY A 276 1.88 18.74 -17.69
C GLY A 276 2.48 17.62 -16.84
N PRO A 277 3.40 17.94 -15.91
CA PRO A 277 4.05 16.96 -15.05
C PRO A 277 3.09 16.08 -14.23
N THR A 278 1.96 16.60 -13.79
CA THR A 278 0.97 15.87 -12.97
C THR A 278 -0.19 15.28 -13.79
N ALA A 279 -0.21 15.44 -15.11
CA ALA A 279 -1.33 15.02 -15.97
C ALA A 279 -1.70 13.54 -15.81
N LYS A 280 -0.70 12.64 -15.82
CA LYS A 280 -0.91 11.20 -15.66
C LYS A 280 -1.38 10.86 -14.24
N LEU A 281 -0.83 11.52 -13.22
CA LEU A 281 -1.27 11.37 -11.84
C LEU A 281 -2.75 11.80 -11.69
N ARG A 282 -3.10 12.96 -12.20
CA ARG A 282 -4.48 13.45 -12.14
C ARG A 282 -5.45 12.55 -12.90
N ALA A 283 -5.06 12.04 -14.07
CA ALA A 283 -5.85 11.09 -14.83
C ALA A 283 -6.07 9.76 -14.08
N ALA A 284 -5.01 9.20 -13.47
CA ALA A 284 -5.09 7.96 -12.70
C ALA A 284 -6.08 8.05 -11.54
N TYR A 285 -6.13 9.20 -10.88
CA TYR A 285 -7.03 9.44 -9.74
C TYR A 285 -8.32 10.16 -10.11
N LYS A 286 -8.54 10.47 -11.39
CA LYS A 286 -9.73 11.19 -11.90
C LYS A 286 -9.95 12.54 -11.21
N VAL A 287 -8.86 13.22 -10.95
CA VAL A 287 -8.86 14.59 -10.39
C VAL A 287 -9.07 15.60 -11.50
N GLY A 288 -9.69 16.74 -11.16
CA GLY A 288 -9.81 17.88 -12.04
C GLY A 288 -8.45 18.54 -12.39
N ASP A 289 -8.49 19.77 -12.85
CA ASP A 289 -7.32 20.41 -13.46
C ASP A 289 -6.26 20.90 -12.47
N SER A 290 -6.53 20.96 -11.18
CA SER A 290 -5.62 21.51 -10.17
C SER A 290 -5.69 20.78 -8.84
N PHE A 291 -4.62 20.85 -8.06
CA PHE A 291 -4.62 20.53 -6.64
C PHE A 291 -5.15 21.72 -5.83
N ALA A 292 -5.49 21.47 -4.57
CA ALA A 292 -5.87 22.49 -3.58
C ALA A 292 -4.82 22.53 -2.47
N LEU A 293 -4.65 23.68 -1.86
CA LEU A 293 -3.83 23.79 -0.65
C LEU A 293 -4.39 22.88 0.44
N ALA A 294 -3.51 22.16 1.13
CA ALA A 294 -3.87 21.35 2.28
C ALA A 294 -3.30 21.97 3.57
N ASN A 295 -3.81 21.48 4.69
CA ASN A 295 -3.22 21.78 5.99
C ASN A 295 -3.29 20.55 6.90
N ASN A 296 -2.38 20.48 7.86
CA ASN A 296 -2.25 19.36 8.77
C ASN A 296 -3.53 19.10 9.60
N GLN A 297 -4.27 20.15 9.95
CA GLN A 297 -5.47 20.01 10.79
C GLN A 297 -6.57 19.17 10.15
N GLU A 298 -6.70 19.23 8.83
CA GLU A 298 -7.72 18.45 8.09
C GLU A 298 -7.49 16.93 8.17
N TYR A 299 -6.24 16.50 8.39
CA TYR A 299 -5.83 15.09 8.41
C TYR A 299 -5.71 14.51 9.82
N ARG A 300 -5.78 15.36 10.85
CA ARG A 300 -5.59 14.96 12.25
C ARG A 300 -6.57 13.83 12.64
N GLY A 301 -6.04 12.80 13.29
CA GLY A 301 -6.80 11.66 13.81
C GLY A 301 -7.15 10.60 12.77
N LEU A 302 -6.89 10.81 11.47
CA LEU A 302 -7.20 9.78 10.46
C LEU A 302 -6.23 8.59 10.50
N ALA A 303 -5.07 8.73 11.15
CA ALA A 303 -4.15 7.63 11.44
C ALA A 303 -4.79 6.53 12.29
N GLU A 304 -5.86 6.86 13.04
CA GLU A 304 -6.60 5.91 13.86
C GLU A 304 -7.14 4.72 13.07
N PHE A 305 -7.47 4.92 11.78
CA PHE A 305 -7.87 3.81 10.90
C PHE A 305 -6.77 2.77 10.68
N LEU A 306 -5.50 3.10 10.96
CA LEU A 306 -4.37 2.17 10.86
C LEU A 306 -4.09 1.43 12.17
N ARG A 307 -4.74 1.78 13.30
CA ARG A 307 -4.45 1.24 14.63
C ARG A 307 -4.42 -0.29 14.67
N ASN A 308 -5.37 -0.94 13.99
CA ASN A 308 -5.52 -2.39 13.99
C ASN A 308 -4.79 -3.06 12.80
N GLU A 309 -4.14 -2.26 11.98
CA GLU A 309 -3.32 -2.79 10.89
C GLU A 309 -1.93 -3.14 11.43
N TRP A 310 -1.49 -4.33 11.06
CA TRP A 310 -0.22 -4.84 11.52
C TRP A 310 0.95 -3.90 11.18
N GLY A 311 1.67 -3.43 12.20
CA GLY A 311 2.85 -2.60 12.11
C GLY A 311 2.62 -1.08 12.16
N TYR A 312 1.40 -0.59 12.41
CA TYR A 312 1.10 0.83 12.57
C TYR A 312 0.68 1.13 14.02
N TYR A 313 1.61 1.06 14.95
CA TYR A 313 1.37 1.32 16.40
C TYR A 313 1.85 2.70 16.82
#